data_5953ed88301a0dc18d3162975b27d7db
#
_entry.id   5953ed88301a0dc18d3162975b27d7db
#
_cell.length_a   1.000
_cell.length_b   1.000
_cell.length_c   1.000
_cell.angle_alpha   90.00
_cell.angle_beta   90.00
_cell.angle_gamma   90.00
#
_symmetry.space_group_name_H-M   'P 1'
#
loop_
_entity.id
_entity.type
_entity.pdbx_description
1 polymer ?
#
loop_
_entity_poly.entity_id
_entity_poly.type
_entity_poly.pdbx_seq_one_letter_code
_entity_poly.pdbx_strand_id
1 'polypeptide(L)'
;MADKEFLERMLSMLPEEFQDIYDDTIPEAKEIRKKMGKKVSSVKSYSCAMPMFEDIRKLNYKGQAKVCKTFHQYLKKNPNVVSFFLDRFEETYSRINMKDLEESIEWIGYAVNDMDNTISEIDYNDPMIFFDIEKVMGKVISKELKSNSLE
;
A
#
# COMPACT_ATOMS: atom_id res chain seq x y z
N MET A 1 -15.23 -24.88 17.72
CA MET A 1 -15.62 -23.71 16.94
C MET A 1 -14.41 -22.83 16.70
N ALA A 2 -14.14 -22.51 15.44
CA ALA A 2 -13.08 -21.57 15.14
C ALA A 2 -13.49 -20.19 15.69
N ASP A 3 -12.53 -19.52 16.34
CA ASP A 3 -12.71 -18.17 16.85
C ASP A 3 -13.05 -17.24 15.69
N LYS A 4 -14.13 -16.49 15.82
CA LYS A 4 -14.59 -15.57 14.80
C LYS A 4 -13.55 -14.50 14.49
N GLU A 5 -12.84 -14.00 15.50
CA GLU A 5 -11.75 -13.03 15.31
C GLU A 5 -10.58 -13.63 14.54
N PHE A 6 -10.27 -14.90 14.80
CA PHE A 6 -9.21 -15.60 14.08
C PHE A 6 -9.55 -15.74 12.58
N LEU A 7 -10.80 -16.12 12.27
CA LEU A 7 -11.26 -16.23 10.88
C LEU A 7 -11.25 -14.89 10.17
N GLU A 8 -11.66 -13.82 10.85
CA GLU A 8 -11.62 -12.47 10.28
C GLU A 8 -10.20 -12.04 9.94
N ARG A 9 -9.22 -12.29 10.83
CA ARG A 9 -7.82 -11.99 10.58
C ARG A 9 -7.28 -12.78 9.40
N MET A 10 -7.58 -14.07 9.38
CA MET A 10 -7.08 -14.95 8.33
C MET A 10 -7.62 -14.54 6.96
N LEU A 11 -8.92 -14.25 6.87
CA LEU A 11 -9.56 -13.82 5.64
C LEU A 11 -9.05 -12.46 5.14
N SER A 12 -8.77 -11.54 6.07
CA SER A 12 -8.27 -10.21 5.70
C SER A 12 -6.82 -10.25 5.20
N MET A 13 -6.07 -11.30 5.51
CA MET A 13 -4.69 -11.49 5.08
C MET A 13 -4.55 -12.24 3.77
N LEU A 14 -5.63 -12.86 3.27
CA LEU A 14 -5.58 -13.64 2.04
C LEU A 14 -5.81 -12.76 0.81
N PRO A 15 -5.07 -13.00 -0.29
CA PRO A 15 -5.40 -12.42 -1.58
C PRO A 15 -6.82 -12.79 -2.01
N GLU A 16 -7.48 -11.89 -2.73
CA GLU A 16 -8.87 -12.08 -3.19
C GLU A 16 -9.10 -13.43 -3.89
N GLU A 17 -8.13 -13.84 -4.69
CA GLU A 17 -8.19 -15.09 -5.46
C GLU A 17 -8.27 -16.34 -4.59
N PHE A 18 -7.82 -16.28 -3.34
CA PHE A 18 -7.88 -17.40 -2.41
C PHE A 18 -9.11 -17.36 -1.51
N GLN A 19 -9.83 -16.24 -1.46
CA GLN A 19 -11.01 -16.12 -0.60
C GLN A 19 -12.15 -17.00 -1.07
N ASP A 20 -12.31 -17.18 -2.37
CA ASP A 20 -13.35 -18.04 -2.94
C ASP A 20 -13.16 -19.51 -2.54
N ILE A 21 -11.93 -19.96 -2.42
CA ILE A 21 -11.61 -21.32 -1.97
C ILE A 21 -12.08 -21.54 -0.53
N TYR A 22 -11.91 -20.53 0.31
CA TYR A 22 -12.36 -20.57 1.70
C TYR A 22 -13.88 -20.58 1.84
N ASP A 23 -14.59 -19.87 0.98
CA ASP A 23 -16.05 -19.86 0.97
C ASP A 23 -16.62 -21.26 0.75
N ASP A 24 -15.97 -22.07 -0.10
CA ASP A 24 -16.42 -23.43 -0.41
C ASP A 24 -16.09 -24.43 0.70
N THR A 25 -15.00 -24.20 1.44
CA THR A 25 -14.52 -25.15 2.46
C THR A 25 -14.98 -24.81 3.87
N ILE A 26 -15.29 -23.54 4.16
CA ILE A 26 -15.72 -23.08 5.48
C ILE A 26 -16.97 -22.22 5.31
N PRO A 27 -18.19 -22.78 5.52
CA PRO A 27 -19.44 -22.03 5.36
C PRO A 27 -19.50 -20.74 6.19
N GLU A 28 -18.90 -20.73 7.38
CA GLU A 28 -18.86 -19.59 8.27
C GLU A 28 -18.04 -18.43 7.69
N ALA A 29 -17.02 -18.73 6.88
CA ALA A 29 -16.19 -17.73 6.23
C ALA A 29 -16.98 -16.86 5.26
N LYS A 30 -17.96 -17.43 4.58
CA LYS A 30 -18.82 -16.69 3.64
C LYS A 30 -19.65 -15.61 4.33
N GLU A 31 -20.18 -15.90 5.51
CA GLU A 31 -20.93 -14.91 6.29
C GLU A 31 -20.02 -13.81 6.81
N ILE A 32 -18.83 -14.18 7.29
CA ILE A 32 -17.84 -13.22 7.78
C ILE A 32 -17.42 -12.28 6.64
N ARG A 33 -17.15 -12.82 5.46
CA ARG A 33 -16.80 -12.01 4.28
C ARG A 33 -17.90 -11.04 3.90
N LYS A 34 -19.17 -11.44 3.98
CA LYS A 34 -20.29 -10.53 3.69
C LYS A 34 -20.34 -9.37 4.66
N LYS A 35 -20.06 -9.61 5.95
CA LYS A 35 -20.02 -8.55 6.96
C LYS A 35 -18.82 -7.64 6.80
N MET A 36 -17.67 -8.19 6.38
CA MET A 36 -16.43 -7.46 6.17
C MET A 36 -16.35 -6.84 4.78
N GLY A 37 -17.20 -7.27 3.84
CA GLY A 37 -17.07 -6.96 2.43
C GLY A 37 -16.94 -5.48 2.08
N LYS A 38 -17.65 -4.61 2.82
CA LYS A 38 -17.56 -3.16 2.59
C LYS A 38 -16.28 -2.55 3.13
N LYS A 39 -15.67 -3.15 4.14
CA LYS A 39 -14.40 -2.68 4.72
C LYS A 39 -13.19 -3.24 3.98
N VAL A 40 -13.23 -4.54 3.65
CA VAL A 40 -12.11 -5.24 3.00
C VAL A 40 -12.02 -4.87 1.53
N SER A 41 -13.16 -4.73 0.83
CA SER A 41 -13.19 -4.37 -0.59
C SER A 41 -12.78 -2.92 -0.87
N SER A 42 -12.75 -2.06 0.15
CA SER A 42 -12.36 -0.65 -0.02
C SER A 42 -10.85 -0.43 0.07
N VAL A 43 -10.09 -1.40 0.58
CA VAL A 43 -8.64 -1.27 0.77
C VAL A 43 -7.93 -2.40 0.02
N LYS A 44 -7.08 -2.03 -0.93
CA LYS A 44 -6.29 -3.01 -1.66
C LYS A 44 -5.18 -3.58 -0.79
N SER A 45 -4.93 -4.87 -0.96
CA SER A 45 -3.85 -5.59 -0.31
C SER A 45 -2.86 -6.08 -1.38
N TYR A 46 -1.57 -5.95 -1.10
CA TYR A 46 -0.52 -6.32 -2.05
C TYR A 46 0.39 -7.39 -1.44
N SER A 47 0.57 -8.48 -2.17
CA SER A 47 1.45 -9.56 -1.74
C SER A 47 2.92 -9.31 -2.09
N CYS A 48 3.18 -8.39 -3.02
CA CYS A 48 4.53 -8.00 -3.42
C CYS A 48 4.54 -6.57 -3.96
N ALA A 49 5.74 -6.04 -4.18
CA ALA A 49 5.91 -4.64 -4.59
C ALA A 49 5.39 -4.36 -6.00
N MET A 50 5.52 -5.28 -6.93
CA MET A 50 5.20 -5.02 -8.35
C MET A 50 3.76 -4.57 -8.59
N PRO A 51 2.72 -5.29 -8.12
CA PRO A 51 1.34 -4.83 -8.32
C PRO A 51 1.04 -3.52 -7.59
N MET A 52 1.69 -3.27 -6.46
CA MET A 52 1.56 -2.01 -5.75
C MET A 52 1.99 -0.83 -6.63
N PHE A 53 3.14 -0.93 -7.29
CA PHE A 53 3.66 0.15 -8.13
C PHE A 53 2.96 0.24 -9.47
N GLU A 54 2.38 -0.84 -9.97
CA GLU A 54 1.49 -0.76 -11.13
C GLU A 54 0.31 0.16 -10.83
N ASP A 55 -0.29 0.03 -9.65
CA ASP A 55 -1.40 0.89 -9.23
C ASP A 55 -0.93 2.33 -8.95
N ILE A 56 0.21 2.50 -8.29
CA ILE A 56 0.73 3.84 -8.01
C ILE A 56 0.97 4.62 -9.31
N ARG A 57 1.52 3.96 -10.33
CA ARG A 57 1.81 4.59 -11.61
C ARG A 57 0.57 4.92 -12.43
N LYS A 58 -0.58 4.33 -12.11
CA LYS A 58 -1.88 4.69 -12.72
C LYS A 58 -2.45 5.98 -12.13
N LEU A 59 -1.98 6.41 -10.98
CA LEU A 59 -2.46 7.64 -10.34
C LEU A 59 -1.93 8.86 -11.10
N ASN A 60 -2.68 9.97 -11.01
CA ASN A 60 -2.19 11.24 -11.51
C ASN A 60 -1.05 11.74 -10.60
N TYR A 61 -0.37 12.81 -11.01
CA TYR A 61 0.79 13.31 -10.26
C TYR A 61 0.42 13.73 -8.83
N LYS A 62 -0.79 14.23 -8.61
CA LYS A 62 -1.27 14.61 -7.26
C LYS A 62 -1.42 13.38 -6.37
N GLY A 63 -2.00 12.30 -6.90
CA GLY A 63 -2.13 11.04 -6.19
C GLY A 63 -0.77 10.41 -5.88
N GLN A 64 0.13 10.42 -6.85
CA GLN A 64 1.49 9.94 -6.65
C GLN A 64 2.22 10.72 -5.55
N ALA A 65 2.05 12.05 -5.53
CA ALA A 65 2.65 12.89 -4.49
C ALA A 65 2.11 12.55 -3.09
N LYS A 66 0.82 12.28 -2.97
CA LYS A 66 0.23 11.84 -1.69
C LYS A 66 0.77 10.50 -1.23
N VAL A 67 0.97 9.58 -2.14
CA VAL A 67 1.58 8.28 -1.85
C VAL A 67 3.03 8.48 -1.35
N CYS A 68 3.80 9.32 -2.03
CA CYS A 68 5.16 9.65 -1.60
C CYS A 68 5.19 10.28 -0.21
N LYS A 69 4.26 11.20 0.06
CA LYS A 69 4.14 11.85 1.38
C LYS A 69 3.85 10.81 2.47
N THR A 70 2.94 9.88 2.21
CA THR A 70 2.58 8.83 3.16
C THR A 70 3.79 7.94 3.45
N PHE A 71 4.54 7.56 2.43
CA PHE A 71 5.74 6.76 2.60
C PHE A 71 6.82 7.50 3.40
N HIS A 72 7.00 8.78 3.12
CA HIS A 72 7.94 9.62 3.87
C HIS A 72 7.58 9.69 5.35
N GLN A 73 6.29 9.86 5.65
CA GLN A 73 5.80 9.84 7.03
C GLN A 73 6.04 8.49 7.72
N TYR A 74 5.84 7.41 6.99
CA TYR A 74 6.10 6.06 7.51
C TYR A 74 7.58 5.89 7.86
N LEU A 75 8.49 6.30 6.98
CA LEU A 75 9.92 6.21 7.22
C LEU A 75 10.34 7.03 8.45
N LYS A 76 9.77 8.22 8.62
CA LYS A 76 10.07 9.08 9.78
C LYS A 76 9.61 8.46 11.10
N LYS A 77 8.51 7.72 11.10
CA LYS A 77 7.97 7.07 12.30
C LYS A 77 8.73 5.79 12.67
N ASN A 78 9.51 5.25 11.76
CA ASN A 78 10.21 3.98 11.94
C ASN A 78 11.72 4.10 11.65
N PRO A 79 12.42 5.09 12.25
CA PRO A 79 13.81 5.38 11.90
C PRO A 79 14.79 4.25 12.24
N ASN A 80 14.54 3.49 13.29
CA ASN A 80 15.44 2.42 13.72
C ASN A 80 15.51 1.26 12.74
N VAL A 81 14.46 1.07 11.96
CA VAL A 81 14.35 -0.05 11.03
C VAL A 81 14.75 0.35 9.61
N VAL A 82 14.47 1.61 9.24
CA VAL A 82 14.56 2.06 7.84
C VAL A 82 15.33 3.36 7.66
N SER A 83 16.22 3.72 8.60
CA SER A 83 16.96 4.98 8.56
C SER A 83 17.77 5.19 7.26
N PHE A 84 18.39 4.14 6.77
CA PHE A 84 19.15 4.18 5.51
C PHE A 84 18.27 4.56 4.32
N PHE A 85 17.07 3.99 4.29
CA PHE A 85 16.12 4.26 3.21
C PHE A 85 15.53 5.65 3.30
N LEU A 86 15.35 6.17 4.53
CA LEU A 86 14.86 7.54 4.73
C LEU A 86 15.81 8.55 4.10
N ASP A 87 17.10 8.46 4.38
CA ASP A 87 18.09 9.40 3.85
C ASP A 87 18.09 9.39 2.32
N ARG A 88 18.06 8.19 1.74
CA ARG A 88 18.05 8.01 0.29
C ARG A 88 16.79 8.58 -0.36
N PHE A 89 15.63 8.29 0.20
CA PHE A 89 14.35 8.75 -0.32
C PHE A 89 14.20 10.26 -0.16
N GLU A 90 14.66 10.79 0.97
CA GLU A 90 14.52 12.21 1.30
C GLU A 90 15.26 13.12 0.33
N GLU A 91 16.36 12.68 -0.25
CA GLU A 91 17.09 13.44 -1.27
C GLU A 91 16.18 13.83 -2.44
N THR A 92 15.39 12.89 -2.93
CA THR A 92 14.46 13.12 -4.03
C THR A 92 13.17 13.76 -3.57
N TYR A 93 12.62 13.27 -2.46
CA TYR A 93 11.35 13.75 -1.93
C TYR A 93 11.41 15.23 -1.53
N SER A 94 12.53 15.70 -0.97
CA SER A 94 12.69 17.07 -0.55
C SER A 94 12.62 18.08 -1.71
N ARG A 95 12.81 17.61 -2.94
CA ARG A 95 12.75 18.45 -4.14
C ARG A 95 11.33 18.62 -4.66
N ILE A 96 10.36 17.90 -4.10
CA ILE A 96 8.95 18.08 -4.44
C ILE A 96 8.42 19.30 -3.69
N ASN A 97 7.92 20.28 -4.43
CA ASN A 97 7.24 21.42 -3.83
C ASN A 97 5.76 21.05 -3.62
N MET A 98 5.39 20.72 -2.39
CA MET A 98 4.02 20.29 -2.07
C MET A 98 2.98 21.39 -2.28
N LYS A 99 3.41 22.64 -2.39
CA LYS A 99 2.54 23.79 -2.68
C LYS A 99 2.33 24.00 -4.18
N ASP A 100 3.22 23.45 -5.00
CA ASP A 100 3.15 23.54 -6.45
C ASP A 100 3.58 22.20 -7.06
N LEU A 101 2.66 21.24 -7.07
CA LEU A 101 2.93 19.88 -7.55
C LEU A 101 3.13 19.83 -9.06
N GLU A 102 2.50 20.74 -9.79
CA GLU A 102 2.65 20.82 -11.25
C GLU A 102 4.09 21.10 -11.65
N GLU A 103 4.76 21.99 -10.92
CA GLU A 103 6.17 22.31 -11.13
C GLU A 103 7.10 21.15 -10.75
N SER A 104 6.61 20.21 -9.93
CA SER A 104 7.41 19.13 -9.36
C SER A 104 7.14 17.77 -10.01
N ILE A 105 6.47 17.73 -11.15
CA ILE A 105 6.05 16.45 -11.79
C ILE A 105 7.23 15.49 -12.01
N GLU A 106 8.36 16.01 -12.50
CA GLU A 106 9.56 15.17 -12.72
C GLU A 106 10.10 14.59 -11.40
N TRP A 107 10.13 15.43 -10.36
CA TRP A 107 10.62 14.98 -9.05
C TRP A 107 9.68 13.99 -8.39
N ILE A 108 8.37 14.11 -8.62
CA ILE A 108 7.39 13.11 -8.18
C ILE A 108 7.68 11.77 -8.85
N GLY A 109 7.95 11.77 -10.15
CA GLY A 109 8.33 10.56 -10.88
C GLY A 109 9.60 9.92 -10.34
N TYR A 110 10.62 10.72 -10.06
CA TYR A 110 11.87 10.21 -9.47
C TYR A 110 11.65 9.67 -8.06
N ALA A 111 10.82 10.33 -7.26
CA ALA A 111 10.50 9.86 -5.92
C ALA A 111 9.74 8.52 -5.97
N VAL A 112 8.82 8.34 -6.90
CA VAL A 112 8.13 7.06 -7.11
C VAL A 112 9.12 5.97 -7.48
N ASN A 113 10.09 6.25 -8.34
CA ASN A 113 11.12 5.28 -8.70
C ASN A 113 12.00 4.91 -7.50
N ASP A 114 12.41 5.88 -6.71
CA ASP A 114 13.20 5.62 -5.51
C ASP A 114 12.41 4.79 -4.49
N MET A 115 11.13 5.11 -4.35
CA MET A 115 10.22 4.37 -3.48
C MET A 115 10.07 2.92 -3.97
N ASP A 116 9.92 2.71 -5.27
CA ASP A 116 9.84 1.38 -5.87
C ASP A 116 11.09 0.57 -5.56
N ASN A 117 12.27 1.14 -5.80
CA ASN A 117 13.53 0.47 -5.50
C ASN A 117 13.65 0.12 -4.03
N THR A 118 13.26 1.04 -3.15
CA THR A 118 13.34 0.86 -1.70
C THR A 118 12.37 -0.23 -1.23
N ILE A 119 11.12 -0.17 -1.63
CA ILE A 119 10.09 -1.13 -1.21
C ILE A 119 10.36 -2.51 -1.82
N SER A 120 10.84 -2.58 -3.05
CA SER A 120 11.21 -3.85 -3.68
C SER A 120 12.36 -4.52 -2.94
N GLU A 121 13.36 -3.75 -2.51
CA GLU A 121 14.47 -4.26 -1.72
C GLU A 121 13.99 -4.77 -0.35
N ILE A 122 13.10 -4.04 0.30
CA ILE A 122 12.51 -4.45 1.58
C ILE A 122 11.67 -5.73 1.39
N ASP A 123 10.86 -5.79 0.33
CA ASP A 123 10.04 -6.97 0.03
C ASP A 123 10.93 -8.21 -0.12
N TYR A 124 12.06 -8.08 -0.77
CA TYR A 124 12.99 -9.19 -0.99
C TYR A 124 13.73 -9.60 0.30
N ASN A 125 14.19 -8.61 1.07
CA ASN A 125 15.08 -8.87 2.21
C ASN A 125 14.35 -9.02 3.55
N ASP A 126 13.20 -8.36 3.71
CA ASP A 126 12.45 -8.37 4.97
C ASP A 126 10.95 -8.31 4.73
N PRO A 127 10.34 -9.48 4.43
CA PRO A 127 8.91 -9.55 4.13
C PRO A 127 8.00 -9.04 5.25
N MET A 128 8.44 -9.10 6.50
CA MET A 128 7.66 -8.60 7.64
C MET A 128 7.53 -7.09 7.61
N ILE A 129 8.62 -6.39 7.27
CA ILE A 129 8.59 -4.94 7.10
C ILE A 129 7.74 -4.57 5.90
N PHE A 130 7.87 -5.32 4.79
CA PHE A 130 7.04 -5.10 3.62
C PHE A 130 5.55 -5.22 3.96
N PHE A 131 5.17 -6.21 4.75
CA PHE A 131 3.80 -6.41 5.18
C PHE A 131 3.25 -5.20 5.93
N ASP A 132 4.07 -4.59 6.78
CA ASP A 132 3.70 -3.38 7.51
C ASP A 132 3.55 -2.17 6.58
N ILE A 133 4.47 -2.01 5.64
CA ILE A 133 4.42 -0.95 4.62
C ILE A 133 3.19 -1.12 3.74
N GLU A 134 2.89 -2.33 3.32
CA GLU A 134 1.74 -2.65 2.47
C GLU A 134 0.42 -2.21 3.11
N LYS A 135 0.26 -2.40 4.41
CA LYS A 135 -0.95 -1.97 5.12
C LYS A 135 -1.15 -0.46 5.05
N VAL A 136 -0.07 0.29 5.22
CA VAL A 136 -0.11 1.76 5.20
C VAL A 136 -0.35 2.25 3.77
N MET A 137 0.41 1.73 2.82
CA MET A 137 0.34 2.15 1.41
C MET A 137 -0.96 1.75 0.75
N GLY A 138 -1.49 0.57 1.08
CA GLY A 138 -2.76 0.10 0.52
C GLY A 138 -3.92 1.04 0.80
N LYS A 139 -3.94 1.64 1.97
CA LYS A 139 -4.99 2.60 2.35
C LYS A 139 -4.94 3.86 1.48
N VAL A 140 -3.77 4.46 1.32
CA VAL A 140 -3.63 5.69 0.54
C VAL A 140 -3.84 5.42 -0.95
N ILE A 141 -3.33 4.31 -1.46
CA ILE A 141 -3.49 3.93 -2.87
C ILE A 141 -4.97 3.71 -3.20
N SER A 142 -5.68 2.97 -2.35
CA SER A 142 -7.10 2.71 -2.55
C SER A 142 -7.93 3.99 -2.57
N LYS A 143 -7.62 4.92 -1.66
CA LYS A 143 -8.28 6.21 -1.61
C LYS A 143 -8.04 7.03 -2.88
N GLU A 144 -6.80 7.06 -3.35
CA GLU A 144 -6.44 7.84 -4.55
C GLU A 144 -7.01 7.20 -5.83
N LEU A 145 -7.06 5.88 -5.91
CA LEU A 145 -7.68 5.20 -7.05
C LEU A 145 -9.17 5.52 -7.17
N LYS A 146 -9.86 5.62 -6.05
CA LYS A 146 -11.28 6.02 -6.04
C LYS A 146 -11.46 7.45 -6.54
N SER A 147 -10.60 8.36 -6.13
CA SER A 147 -10.65 9.77 -6.57
C SER A 147 -10.38 9.88 -8.07
N ASN A 148 -9.45 9.08 -8.59
CA ASN A 148 -9.11 9.08 -10.02
C ASN A 148 -10.19 8.42 -10.88
N SER A 149 -10.91 7.43 -10.35
CA SER A 149 -11.94 6.73 -11.10
C SER A 149 -13.19 7.59 -11.36
N LEU A 150 -13.31 8.73 -10.69
CA LEU A 150 -14.41 9.69 -10.89
C LEU A 150 -14.11 10.71 -12.00
N GLU A 151 -12.89 10.70 -12.51
CA GLU A 151 -12.51 11.52 -13.65
C GLU A 151 -12.81 10.80 -14.96
#